data_afb50be13629114ce636d7e48abc1549
#
_entry.id   afb50be13629114ce636d7e48abc1549
#
_cell.length_a   1.000
_cell.length_b   1.000
_cell.length_c   1.000
_cell.angle_alpha   90.00
_cell.angle_beta   90.00
_cell.angle_gamma   90.00
#
_symmetry.space_group_name_H-M   'P 1'
#
loop_
_entity.id
_entity.type
_entity.pdbx_description
1 polymer ?
#
loop_
_entity_poly.entity_id
_entity_poly.type
_entity_poly.pdbx_seq_one_letter_code
_entity_poly.pdbx_strand_id
1 'polypeptide(L)'
;MRKYLLIIMTMFFICCSSDGGMQAETLQTGNDMTMYITIAGQTQSITLANNAATQELVERLQNGAVTVTLNSSGGFEIWGPLGFSLPTSNQQMTAQPGDVVLYNGSNICLFYGSNSWSYTRLGKIDGLSESQLRTFLKAGESNVTVTLSLTSDATGISNISNESRNTAGTDSRAYTLNGTPASASHKGIVIKDGKKIMK
;
A
#
# COMPACT_ATOMS: atom_id res chain seq x y z
N MET A 1 33.29 -4.67 59.92
CA MET A 1 32.25 -4.88 60.98
C MET A 1 30.91 -4.39 60.42
N ARG A 2 29.91 -5.26 60.58
CA ARG A 2 28.44 -5.10 60.35
C ARG A 2 28.02 -5.05 58.89
N LYS A 3 27.55 -6.10 58.21
CA LYS A 3 26.45 -7.09 58.45
C LYS A 3 25.13 -6.40 58.73
N TYR A 4 24.18 -6.44 57.75
CA TYR A 4 22.74 -6.69 57.87
C TYR A 4 22.28 -7.01 56.45
N LEU A 5 21.94 -8.21 56.11
CA LEU A 5 20.91 -9.17 56.45
C LEU A 5 19.46 -8.71 56.14
N LEU A 6 18.96 -9.32 55.06
CA LEU A 6 17.66 -9.96 54.87
C LEU A 6 16.38 -9.11 55.12
N ILE A 7 15.45 -9.22 54.17
CA ILE A 7 14.28 -10.10 54.37
C ILE A 7 13.52 -10.24 53.01
N ILE A 8 13.38 -11.49 52.62
CA ILE A 8 12.45 -12.00 51.61
C ILE A 8 11.05 -11.90 52.20
N MET A 9 10.09 -11.39 51.42
CA MET A 9 8.68 -11.63 51.72
C MET A 9 7.96 -12.04 50.44
N THR A 10 7.91 -13.34 50.25
CA THR A 10 6.97 -14.02 49.38
C THR A 10 5.57 -13.84 49.92
N MET A 11 4.67 -13.33 49.08
CA MET A 11 3.25 -13.44 49.34
C MET A 11 2.58 -14.03 48.10
N PHE A 12 2.38 -15.36 48.21
CA PHE A 12 1.44 -16.11 47.38
C PHE A 12 0.03 -15.63 47.72
N PHE A 13 -0.68 -15.14 46.71
CA PHE A 13 -2.12 -15.15 46.73
C PHE A 13 -2.61 -16.03 45.59
N ILE A 14 -2.99 -17.27 45.98
CA ILE A 14 -3.87 -18.11 45.19
C ILE A 14 -5.27 -17.63 45.50
N CYS A 15 -5.99 -17.15 44.50
CA CYS A 15 -7.44 -17.09 44.56
C CYS A 15 -7.98 -17.60 43.21
N CYS A 16 -8.47 -18.81 43.22
CA CYS A 16 -9.35 -19.35 42.21
C CYS A 16 -10.68 -18.61 42.28
N SER A 17 -11.10 -18.05 41.14
CA SER A 17 -12.52 -17.89 40.83
C SER A 17 -12.67 -17.90 39.33
N SER A 18 -13.35 -18.93 38.84
CA SER A 18 -13.84 -19.04 37.48
C SER A 18 -14.86 -17.95 37.23
N ASP A 19 -14.59 -17.11 36.23
CA ASP A 19 -15.65 -16.50 35.43
C ASP A 19 -15.05 -16.12 34.07
N GLY A 20 -15.85 -16.41 33.02
CA GLY A 20 -15.47 -16.21 31.63
C GLY A 20 -15.20 -14.74 31.30
N GLY A 21 -13.93 -14.37 31.37
CA GLY A 21 -13.43 -13.10 30.90
C GLY A 21 -12.90 -13.28 29.50
N MET A 22 -13.54 -12.64 28.53
CA MET A 22 -13.00 -12.38 27.21
C MET A 22 -11.54 -12.00 27.35
N GLN A 23 -10.67 -12.85 26.87
CA GLN A 23 -9.30 -12.42 26.54
C GLN A 23 -9.48 -11.36 25.47
N ALA A 24 -9.23 -10.10 25.86
CA ALA A 24 -8.88 -9.07 24.91
C ALA A 24 -7.58 -9.57 24.26
N GLU A 25 -7.71 -10.25 23.13
CA GLU A 25 -6.61 -10.39 22.21
C GLU A 25 -6.17 -8.97 21.92
N THR A 26 -5.01 -8.61 22.47
CA THR A 26 -4.26 -7.46 22.00
C THR A 26 -3.94 -7.79 20.54
N LEU A 27 -4.80 -7.35 19.64
CA LEU A 27 -4.47 -7.24 18.23
C LEU A 27 -3.23 -6.35 18.19
N GLN A 28 -2.06 -6.94 18.19
CA GLN A 28 -0.89 -6.34 17.60
C GLN A 28 -1.23 -6.21 16.11
N THR A 29 -1.99 -5.19 15.81
CA THR A 29 -2.10 -4.69 14.43
C THR A 29 -0.75 -4.05 14.14
N GLY A 30 0.23 -4.86 13.79
CA GLY A 30 1.26 -4.44 12.88
C GLY A 30 0.54 -4.21 11.57
N ASN A 31 -0.06 -3.04 11.39
CA ASN A 31 -0.48 -2.57 10.09
C ASN A 31 0.81 -2.34 9.29
N ASP A 32 1.31 -3.40 8.68
CA ASP A 32 2.25 -3.27 7.59
C ASP A 32 1.51 -2.53 6.47
N MET A 33 1.65 -1.21 6.48
CA MET A 33 1.04 -0.39 5.44
C MET A 33 1.71 -0.77 4.12
N THR A 34 0.90 -1.15 3.15
CA THR A 34 1.36 -1.55 1.83
C THR A 34 0.92 -0.49 0.81
N MET A 35 1.84 -0.09 -0.06
CA MET A 35 1.51 0.60 -1.29
C MET A 35 2.01 -0.21 -2.48
N TYR A 36 1.59 0.18 -3.66
CA TYR A 36 1.96 -0.46 -4.91
C TYR A 36 2.69 0.51 -5.82
N ILE A 37 3.64 -0.01 -6.57
CA ILE A 37 4.37 0.69 -7.60
C ILE A 37 4.16 0.00 -8.93
N THR A 38 3.76 0.76 -9.95
CA THR A 38 3.55 0.24 -11.31
C THR A 38 4.49 0.93 -12.28
N ILE A 39 5.25 0.13 -13.03
CA ILE A 39 6.18 0.57 -14.07
C ILE A 39 5.94 -0.27 -15.32
N ALA A 40 5.68 0.36 -16.46
CA ALA A 40 5.44 -0.33 -17.74
C ALA A 40 4.40 -1.47 -17.63
N GLY A 41 3.33 -1.26 -16.85
CA GLY A 41 2.24 -2.24 -16.65
C GLY A 41 2.57 -3.38 -15.69
N GLN A 42 3.75 -3.41 -15.08
CA GLN A 42 4.10 -4.37 -14.03
C GLN A 42 3.94 -3.72 -12.66
N THR A 43 3.30 -4.41 -11.72
CA THR A 43 3.02 -3.91 -10.37
C THR A 43 3.76 -4.74 -9.32
N GLN A 44 4.37 -4.05 -8.35
CA GLN A 44 5.02 -4.65 -7.18
C GLN A 44 4.52 -3.99 -5.89
N SER A 45 4.51 -4.75 -4.81
CA SER A 45 4.20 -4.22 -3.48
C SER A 45 5.42 -3.56 -2.83
N ILE A 46 5.15 -2.55 -2.03
CA ILE A 46 6.12 -1.90 -1.16
C ILE A 46 5.59 -1.98 0.27
N THR A 47 6.32 -2.64 1.14
CA THR A 47 6.08 -2.57 2.59
C THR A 47 6.58 -1.22 3.09
N LEU A 48 5.67 -0.39 3.62
CA LEU A 48 5.98 0.96 4.07
C LEU A 48 6.61 0.95 5.47
N ALA A 49 7.56 1.85 5.69
CA ALA A 49 8.06 2.16 7.01
C ALA A 49 6.99 2.93 7.82
N ASN A 50 6.98 2.78 9.14
CA ASN A 50 6.06 3.51 9.99
C ASN A 50 6.70 4.84 10.44
N ASN A 51 6.41 5.93 9.72
CA ASN A 51 6.87 7.28 10.06
C ASN A 51 5.94 8.35 9.47
N ALA A 52 6.14 9.62 9.82
CA ALA A 52 5.31 10.73 9.38
C ALA A 52 5.30 10.92 7.85
N ALA A 53 6.43 10.62 7.17
CA ALA A 53 6.50 10.74 5.71
C ALA A 53 5.58 9.73 5.02
N THR A 54 5.57 8.49 5.48
CA THR A 54 4.73 7.43 4.91
C THR A 54 3.26 7.63 5.25
N GLN A 55 2.95 8.13 6.43
CA GLN A 55 1.57 8.47 6.81
C GLN A 55 1.00 9.54 5.88
N GLU A 56 1.72 10.65 5.66
CA GLU A 56 1.27 11.70 4.74
C GLU A 56 1.25 11.20 3.29
N LEU A 57 2.20 10.36 2.88
CA LEU A 57 2.18 9.76 1.54
C LEU A 57 0.91 8.92 1.33
N VAL A 58 0.54 8.10 2.30
CA VAL A 58 -0.69 7.29 2.26
C VAL A 58 -1.93 8.19 2.18
N GLU A 59 -2.02 9.24 3.00
CA GLU A 59 -3.12 10.20 2.94
C GLU A 59 -3.27 10.84 1.55
N ARG A 60 -2.16 11.18 0.90
CA ARG A 60 -2.20 11.68 -0.49
C ARG A 60 -2.69 10.63 -1.47
N LEU A 61 -2.21 9.39 -1.33
CA LEU A 61 -2.62 8.28 -2.20
C LEU A 61 -4.08 7.85 -2.00
N GLN A 62 -4.71 8.16 -0.87
CA GLN A 62 -6.16 7.99 -0.67
C GLN A 62 -6.99 8.86 -1.63
N ASN A 63 -6.45 10.00 -2.07
CA ASN A 63 -7.09 10.88 -3.04
C ASN A 63 -6.86 10.46 -4.51
N GLY A 64 -6.10 9.37 -4.72
CA GLY A 64 -5.80 8.83 -6.04
C GLY A 64 -4.34 8.48 -6.22
N ALA A 65 -4.05 7.73 -7.28
CA ALA A 65 -2.68 7.35 -7.62
C ALA A 65 -1.85 8.58 -8.03
N VAL A 66 -0.56 8.56 -7.67
CA VAL A 66 0.42 9.58 -8.02
C VAL A 66 1.34 9.04 -9.09
N THR A 67 1.45 9.73 -10.22
CA THR A 67 2.37 9.38 -11.31
C THR A 67 3.53 10.38 -11.35
N VAL A 68 4.74 9.83 -11.35
CA VAL A 68 6.00 10.59 -11.37
C VAL A 68 6.89 10.10 -12.51
N THR A 69 7.85 10.94 -12.91
CA THR A 69 8.88 10.59 -13.89
C THR A 69 10.23 10.55 -13.20
N LEU A 70 10.89 9.40 -13.24
CA LEU A 70 12.16 9.16 -12.58
C LEU A 70 13.26 8.90 -13.61
N ASN A 71 14.51 9.19 -13.22
CA ASN A 71 15.68 9.01 -14.07
C ASN A 71 16.73 8.18 -13.33
N SER A 72 17.44 7.33 -14.05
CA SER A 72 18.59 6.62 -13.50
C SER A 72 19.70 7.57 -13.11
N SER A 73 20.32 7.32 -11.95
CA SER A 73 21.43 8.09 -11.42
C SER A 73 22.44 7.20 -10.71
N GLY A 74 23.71 7.56 -10.82
CA GLY A 74 24.82 6.92 -10.09
C GLY A 74 25.02 5.42 -10.36
N GLY A 75 24.21 4.79 -11.21
CA GLY A 75 24.26 3.35 -11.45
C GLY A 75 23.65 2.50 -10.35
N PHE A 76 22.92 3.13 -9.38
CA PHE A 76 22.36 2.43 -8.22
C PHE A 76 20.89 2.75 -7.94
N GLU A 77 20.30 3.77 -8.55
CA GLU A 77 18.91 4.19 -8.30
C GLU A 77 18.24 4.77 -9.55
N ILE A 78 16.89 4.81 -9.51
CA ILE A 78 16.11 5.79 -10.25
C ILE A 78 15.50 6.77 -9.26
N TRP A 79 15.50 8.07 -9.58
CA TRP A 79 15.02 9.12 -8.70
C TRP A 79 14.37 10.26 -9.44
N GLY A 80 13.57 11.04 -8.71
CA GLY A 80 12.94 12.25 -9.26
C GLY A 80 11.93 12.86 -8.29
N PRO A 81 11.34 14.00 -8.65
CA PRO A 81 10.42 14.74 -7.80
C PRO A 81 9.09 14.00 -7.65
N LEU A 82 8.54 14.01 -6.42
CA LEU A 82 7.18 13.55 -6.12
C LEU A 82 6.10 14.54 -6.60
N GLY A 83 6.46 15.80 -6.83
CA GLY A 83 5.52 16.88 -7.09
C GLY A 83 4.96 17.55 -5.82
N PHE A 84 5.33 17.06 -4.65
CA PHE A 84 4.98 17.60 -3.33
C PHE A 84 6.08 17.26 -2.31
N SER A 85 6.01 17.90 -1.14
CA SER A 85 6.94 17.62 -0.04
C SER A 85 6.27 16.75 1.00
N LEU A 86 7.09 15.94 1.70
CA LEU A 86 6.71 15.10 2.82
C LEU A 86 7.57 15.46 4.05
N PRO A 87 7.10 15.19 5.27
CA PRO A 87 7.91 15.31 6.49
C PRO A 87 9.19 14.50 6.39
N THR A 88 10.27 14.99 6.98
CA THR A 88 11.56 14.31 6.95
C THR A 88 11.98 13.82 8.33
N SER A 89 12.55 12.61 8.37
CA SER A 89 13.25 12.03 9.51
C SER A 89 14.55 11.42 9.04
N ASN A 90 15.42 12.27 8.47
CA ASN A 90 16.64 11.86 7.80
C ASN A 90 17.60 11.16 8.77
N GLN A 91 18.09 10.00 8.36
CA GLN A 91 19.11 9.23 9.05
C GLN A 91 20.21 8.82 8.07
N GLN A 92 21.47 8.84 8.55
CA GLN A 92 22.58 8.27 7.80
C GLN A 92 22.36 6.76 7.65
N MET A 93 22.24 6.29 6.43
CA MET A 93 22.01 4.88 6.13
C MET A 93 22.69 4.47 4.83
N THR A 94 22.93 3.18 4.68
CA THR A 94 23.31 2.58 3.40
C THR A 94 22.05 1.96 2.80
N ALA A 95 21.48 2.61 1.79
CA ALA A 95 20.36 2.07 1.03
C ALA A 95 20.82 0.84 0.23
N GLN A 96 19.96 -0.16 0.15
CA GLN A 96 20.18 -1.46 -0.50
C GLN A 96 19.19 -1.67 -1.65
N PRO A 97 19.42 -2.62 -2.55
CA PRO A 97 18.45 -2.97 -3.59
C PRO A 97 17.05 -3.21 -3.00
N GLY A 98 16.05 -2.56 -3.58
CA GLY A 98 14.66 -2.57 -3.14
C GLY A 98 14.29 -1.46 -2.16
N ASP A 99 15.24 -0.79 -1.52
CA ASP A 99 14.92 0.33 -0.63
C ASP A 99 14.27 1.48 -1.40
N VAL A 100 13.23 2.06 -0.78
CA VAL A 100 12.51 3.23 -1.24
C VAL A 100 12.71 4.32 -0.20
N VAL A 101 13.25 5.46 -0.62
CA VAL A 101 13.56 6.55 0.31
C VAL A 101 13.10 7.90 -0.22
N LEU A 102 12.92 8.84 0.70
CA LEU A 102 12.73 10.25 0.42
C LEU A 102 14.07 10.97 0.53
N TYR A 103 14.38 11.75 -0.49
CA TYR A 103 15.56 12.60 -0.55
C TYR A 103 15.14 14.06 -0.60
N ASN A 104 15.79 14.91 0.22
CA ASN A 104 15.51 16.35 0.33
C ASN A 104 14.01 16.69 0.51
N GLY A 105 13.22 15.81 1.15
CA GLY A 105 11.83 16.05 1.48
C GLY A 105 10.84 16.03 0.31
N SER A 106 11.30 15.96 -0.95
CA SER A 106 10.43 16.08 -2.12
C SER A 106 10.77 15.15 -3.28
N ASN A 107 11.84 14.37 -3.17
CA ASN A 107 12.24 13.43 -4.21
C ASN A 107 12.15 11.99 -3.70
N ILE A 108 11.61 11.11 -4.52
CA ILE A 108 11.62 9.67 -4.27
C ILE A 108 12.81 9.02 -4.98
N CYS A 109 13.48 8.09 -4.30
CA CYS A 109 14.56 7.28 -4.85
C CYS A 109 14.22 5.80 -4.69
N LEU A 110 14.36 5.02 -5.75
CA LEU A 110 14.12 3.58 -5.81
C LEU A 110 15.44 2.89 -6.14
N PHE A 111 15.97 2.09 -5.22
CA PHE A 111 17.31 1.53 -5.33
C PHE A 111 17.32 0.17 -6.02
N TYR A 112 18.21 -0.01 -6.99
CA TYR A 112 18.61 -1.29 -7.58
C TYR A 112 20.08 -1.63 -7.31
N GLY A 113 20.79 -0.78 -6.61
CA GLY A 113 22.14 -0.92 -6.11
C GLY A 113 22.24 -0.32 -4.71
N SER A 114 23.42 0.08 -4.27
CA SER A 114 23.66 0.59 -2.92
C SER A 114 24.27 1.98 -2.94
N ASN A 115 23.86 2.85 -2.01
CA ASN A 115 24.46 4.15 -1.76
C ASN A 115 24.30 4.55 -0.29
N SER A 116 25.29 5.24 0.26
CA SER A 116 25.27 5.72 1.66
C SER A 116 25.03 7.22 1.69
N TRP A 117 23.93 7.65 2.29
CA TRP A 117 23.56 9.04 2.44
C TRP A 117 22.56 9.24 3.58
N SER A 118 22.16 10.48 3.81
CA SER A 118 21.12 10.82 4.77
C SER A 118 19.75 10.83 4.09
N TYR A 119 18.92 9.86 4.40
CA TYR A 119 17.60 9.65 3.81
C TYR A 119 16.52 9.51 4.87
N THR A 120 15.27 9.81 4.49
CA THR A 120 14.08 9.35 5.21
C THR A 120 13.58 8.07 4.55
N ARG A 121 13.53 6.96 5.28
CA ARG A 121 13.04 5.68 4.75
C ARG A 121 11.54 5.77 4.46
N LEU A 122 11.12 5.39 3.26
CA LEU A 122 9.70 5.24 2.91
C LEU A 122 9.25 3.77 2.94
N GLY A 123 10.11 2.83 2.55
CA GLY A 123 9.75 1.43 2.54
C GLY A 123 10.72 0.56 1.77
N LYS A 124 10.23 -0.61 1.36
CA LYS A 124 10.99 -1.58 0.57
C LYS A 124 10.10 -2.29 -0.44
N ILE A 125 10.59 -2.45 -1.67
CA ILE A 125 9.99 -3.31 -2.69
C ILE A 125 10.30 -4.76 -2.31
N ASP A 126 9.25 -5.57 -2.18
CA ASP A 126 9.37 -6.94 -1.70
C ASP A 126 9.47 -7.96 -2.85
N GLY A 127 10.06 -9.13 -2.53
CA GLY A 127 9.99 -10.32 -3.36
C GLY A 127 10.81 -10.33 -4.65
N LEU A 128 11.61 -9.29 -4.93
CA LEU A 128 12.46 -9.23 -6.11
C LEU A 128 13.94 -9.41 -5.77
N SER A 129 14.66 -10.22 -6.54
CA SER A 129 16.12 -10.26 -6.55
C SER A 129 16.70 -8.96 -7.14
N GLU A 130 17.99 -8.70 -6.92
CA GLU A 130 18.65 -7.51 -7.47
C GLU A 130 18.54 -7.43 -9.00
N SER A 131 18.72 -8.55 -9.71
CA SER A 131 18.57 -8.59 -11.18
C SER A 131 17.15 -8.28 -11.63
N GLN A 132 16.13 -8.77 -10.91
CA GLN A 132 14.73 -8.47 -11.17
C GLN A 132 14.40 -7.00 -10.87
N LEU A 133 14.95 -6.43 -9.78
CA LEU A 133 14.81 -5.01 -9.45
C LEU A 133 15.41 -4.13 -10.56
N ARG A 134 16.61 -4.44 -11.05
CA ARG A 134 17.23 -3.69 -12.16
C ARG A 134 16.36 -3.70 -13.41
N THR A 135 15.75 -4.83 -13.73
CA THR A 135 14.83 -4.96 -14.88
C THR A 135 13.53 -4.19 -14.64
N PHE A 136 12.91 -4.36 -13.47
CA PHE A 136 11.66 -3.72 -13.10
C PHE A 136 11.79 -2.20 -13.04
N LEU A 137 12.85 -1.71 -12.38
CA LEU A 137 13.12 -0.26 -12.22
C LEU A 137 13.75 0.36 -13.48
N LYS A 138 13.90 -0.38 -14.58
CA LYS A 138 14.47 0.14 -15.83
C LYS A 138 15.84 0.78 -15.61
N ALA A 139 16.73 0.07 -14.91
CA ALA A 139 18.07 0.54 -14.56
C ALA A 139 18.84 1.05 -15.79
N GLY A 140 19.31 2.29 -15.73
CA GLY A 140 20.01 2.97 -16.83
C GLY A 140 19.12 3.77 -17.79
N GLU A 141 17.79 3.63 -17.68
CA GLU A 141 16.87 4.40 -18.53
C GLU A 141 16.55 5.77 -17.90
N SER A 142 16.12 6.71 -18.74
CA SER A 142 15.62 8.03 -18.36
C SER A 142 14.13 8.13 -18.65
N ASN A 143 13.45 9.06 -17.96
CA ASN A 143 12.02 9.30 -18.12
C ASN A 143 11.15 8.05 -17.84
N VAL A 144 11.53 7.28 -16.83
CA VAL A 144 10.75 6.12 -16.39
C VAL A 144 9.48 6.62 -15.71
N THR A 145 8.33 6.30 -16.28
CA THR A 145 7.03 6.61 -15.68
C THR A 145 6.72 5.61 -14.57
N VAL A 146 6.48 6.11 -13.38
CA VAL A 146 6.21 5.35 -12.17
C VAL A 146 4.89 5.79 -11.58
N THR A 147 3.98 4.87 -11.31
CA THR A 147 2.72 5.14 -10.63
C THR A 147 2.74 4.53 -9.24
N LEU A 148 2.45 5.34 -8.23
CA LEU A 148 2.29 4.96 -6.83
C LEU A 148 0.80 4.90 -6.49
N SER A 149 0.33 3.84 -5.82
CA SER A 149 -1.08 3.67 -5.47
C SER A 149 -1.27 2.84 -4.20
N LEU A 150 -2.46 2.88 -3.61
CA LEU A 150 -2.86 1.99 -2.51
C LEU A 150 -3.55 0.71 -2.99
N THR A 151 -3.77 0.58 -4.29
CA THR A 151 -4.40 -0.59 -4.91
C THR A 151 -3.47 -1.19 -5.96
N SER A 152 -3.48 -2.51 -6.10
CA SER A 152 -2.68 -3.22 -7.10
C SER A 152 -3.12 -2.94 -8.55
N ASP A 153 -4.35 -2.46 -8.75
CA ASP A 153 -4.98 -2.23 -10.05
C ASP A 153 -4.86 -0.76 -10.48
N ALA A 154 -3.66 -0.19 -10.42
CA ALA A 154 -3.41 1.19 -10.84
C ALA A 154 -3.48 1.39 -12.36
N THR A 155 -4.47 0.80 -13.02
CA THR A 155 -4.93 1.23 -14.33
C THR A 155 -5.85 2.41 -14.10
N GLY A 156 -5.44 3.64 -14.33
CA GLY A 156 -6.08 4.94 -14.08
C GLY A 156 -7.60 5.12 -14.25
N ILE A 157 -8.36 4.09 -13.96
CA ILE A 157 -9.80 4.10 -13.79
C ILE A 157 -10.00 4.13 -12.28
N SER A 158 -10.26 5.31 -11.74
CA SER A 158 -10.81 5.47 -10.40
C SER A 158 -11.88 4.42 -10.20
N ASN A 159 -11.66 3.48 -9.28
CA ASN A 159 -12.72 2.59 -8.84
C ASN A 159 -13.88 3.49 -8.40
N ILE A 160 -14.92 3.51 -9.19
CA ILE A 160 -16.24 3.92 -8.72
C ILE A 160 -16.49 2.96 -7.56
N SER A 161 -16.34 3.49 -6.35
CA SER A 161 -16.61 2.80 -5.11
C SER A 161 -17.93 2.05 -5.27
N ASN A 162 -17.85 0.72 -5.33
CA ASN A 162 -18.98 -0.15 -5.06
C ASN A 162 -19.29 -0.07 -3.55
N GLU A 163 -19.60 1.13 -3.09
CA GLU A 163 -20.28 1.29 -1.83
C GLU A 163 -21.69 0.71 -1.99
N SER A 164 -21.90 -0.32 -1.24
CA SER A 164 -23.21 -0.85 -0.83
C SER A 164 -24.22 -1.14 -1.94
N ARG A 165 -24.13 -2.34 -2.52
CA ARG A 165 -25.36 -3.03 -2.89
C ARG A 165 -25.50 -4.35 -2.17
N ASN A 166 -25.48 -4.31 -0.85
CA ASN A 166 -26.14 -5.28 -0.01
C ASN A 166 -27.48 -4.70 0.46
N THR A 167 -28.37 -4.46 -0.49
CA THR A 167 -29.79 -4.53 -0.25
C THR A 167 -30.31 -5.67 -1.12
N ALA A 168 -30.62 -6.77 -0.49
CA ALA A 168 -31.44 -7.83 -1.07
C ALA A 168 -32.82 -7.24 -1.41
N GLY A 169 -32.88 -6.58 -2.58
CA GLY A 169 -34.08 -6.22 -3.27
C GLY A 169 -34.00 -6.92 -4.61
N THR A 170 -34.77 -7.96 -4.79
CA THR A 170 -35.01 -8.63 -6.07
C THR A 170 -35.68 -7.64 -7.02
N ASP A 171 -34.88 -6.71 -7.58
CA ASP A 171 -35.34 -5.88 -8.69
C ASP A 171 -35.18 -6.72 -9.96
N SER A 172 -36.25 -7.46 -10.29
CA SER A 172 -36.31 -8.33 -11.46
C SER A 172 -36.47 -7.54 -12.78
N ARG A 173 -36.03 -6.29 -12.83
CA ARG A 173 -36.11 -5.46 -14.03
C ARG A 173 -35.09 -5.91 -15.06
N ALA A 174 -35.57 -6.05 -16.29
CA ALA A 174 -34.69 -6.27 -17.43
C ALA A 174 -34.43 -4.92 -18.14
N TYR A 175 -33.20 -4.75 -18.66
CA TYR A 175 -32.82 -3.56 -19.38
C TYR A 175 -32.41 -3.90 -20.82
N THR A 176 -32.69 -3.02 -21.73
CA THR A 176 -32.20 -3.10 -23.12
C THR A 176 -30.69 -2.89 -23.18
N LEU A 177 -30.05 -3.18 -24.30
CA LEU A 177 -28.61 -2.93 -24.50
C LEU A 177 -28.23 -1.44 -24.38
N ASN A 178 -29.20 -0.54 -24.50
CA ASN A 178 -29.01 0.91 -24.34
C ASN A 178 -29.25 1.39 -22.90
N GLY A 179 -29.38 0.45 -21.92
CA GLY A 179 -29.58 0.80 -20.51
C GLY A 179 -30.97 1.29 -20.13
N THR A 180 -31.94 1.27 -21.04
CA THR A 180 -33.35 1.63 -20.73
C THR A 180 -34.11 0.43 -20.19
N PRO A 181 -35.05 0.59 -19.21
CA PRO A 181 -35.89 -0.49 -18.74
C PRO A 181 -36.66 -1.15 -19.89
N ALA A 182 -36.57 -2.48 -20.01
CA ALA A 182 -37.26 -3.23 -21.04
C ALA A 182 -38.73 -3.44 -20.63
N SER A 183 -39.67 -3.06 -21.50
CA SER A 183 -41.09 -3.35 -21.29
C SER A 183 -41.38 -4.86 -21.36
N ALA A 184 -42.54 -5.27 -20.82
CA ALA A 184 -42.98 -6.67 -20.86
C ALA A 184 -43.11 -7.20 -22.31
N SER A 185 -43.39 -6.35 -23.26
CA SER A 185 -43.55 -6.65 -24.69
C SER A 185 -42.29 -6.50 -25.54
N HIS A 186 -41.14 -6.17 -24.90
CA HIS A 186 -39.89 -5.98 -25.63
C HIS A 186 -39.41 -7.32 -26.22
N LYS A 187 -39.17 -7.33 -27.54
CA LYS A 187 -38.58 -8.47 -28.26
C LYS A 187 -37.14 -8.14 -28.59
N GLY A 188 -36.22 -9.02 -28.19
CA GLY A 188 -34.79 -8.84 -28.45
C GLY A 188 -33.92 -9.17 -27.25
N ILE A 189 -32.67 -8.70 -27.29
CA ILE A 189 -31.70 -8.97 -26.24
C ILE A 189 -31.90 -8.00 -25.10
N VAL A 190 -32.03 -8.52 -23.89
CA VAL A 190 -32.08 -7.75 -22.64
C VAL A 190 -31.06 -8.26 -21.62
N ILE A 191 -30.67 -7.42 -20.70
CA ILE A 191 -29.82 -7.77 -19.56
C ILE A 191 -30.72 -7.84 -18.35
N LYS A 192 -30.75 -8.99 -17.69
CA LYS A 192 -31.46 -9.24 -16.43
C LYS A 192 -30.53 -9.96 -15.47
N ASP A 193 -30.40 -9.47 -14.25
CA ASP A 193 -29.52 -10.04 -13.21
C ASP A 193 -28.06 -10.20 -13.69
N GLY A 194 -27.57 -9.20 -14.46
CA GLY A 194 -26.24 -9.23 -15.05
C GLY A 194 -26.03 -10.23 -16.20
N LYS A 195 -27.07 -10.96 -16.60
CA LYS A 195 -27.03 -11.95 -17.69
C LYS A 195 -27.74 -11.44 -18.94
N LYS A 196 -27.16 -11.71 -20.12
CA LYS A 196 -27.77 -11.44 -21.41
C LYS A 196 -28.77 -12.55 -21.75
N ILE A 197 -30.02 -12.17 -21.93
CA ILE A 197 -31.11 -13.10 -22.30
C ILE A 197 -31.86 -12.58 -23.54
N MET A 198 -32.41 -13.48 -24.34
CA MET A 198 -33.27 -13.15 -25.48
C MET A 198 -34.73 -13.25 -25.03
N LYS A 199 -35.52 -12.23 -25.35
CA LYS A 199 -36.95 -12.17 -25.05
C LYS A 199 -37.76 -12.18 -26.32
#